data_3b054df9bf4b8e701788e4b21c82973d
#
_entry.id   3b054df9bf4b8e701788e4b21c82973d
#
_cell.length_a   1.000
_cell.length_b   1.000
_cell.length_c   1.000
_cell.angle_alpha   90.00
_cell.angle_beta   90.00
_cell.angle_gamma   90.00
#
_symmetry.space_group_name_H-M   'P 1'
#
loop_
_entity.id
_entity.type
_entity.pdbx_description
1 polymer ?
#
loop_
_entity_poly.entity_id
_entity_poly.type
_entity_poly.pdbx_seq_one_letter_code
_entity_poly.pdbx_strand_id
1 'polypeptide(L)'
;MVGSVAFAASGAMVGVERNMDIFGVSVLGVATAVGGGMIRDIVLGIIPPAVFTNPVYALVSVLASCIVFFIFYFKRELLQGHRRETYDKIMLAMDSVGLGIFTVVGVNTGIRQGYMDNVFLLVFLGTITGVGGGLLRDMMASVPPYIFVKHI
;
A
#
# COMPACT_ATOMS: atom_id res chain seq x y z
N MET A 1 8.03 1.92 8.46
CA MET A 1 7.21 0.99 9.27
C MET A 1 5.73 1.39 9.28
N VAL A 2 5.32 2.58 9.81
CA VAL A 2 3.89 2.97 9.88
C VAL A 2 3.20 2.93 8.53
N GLY A 3 3.80 3.50 7.48
CA GLY A 3 3.25 3.46 6.13
C GLY A 3 3.06 2.04 5.58
N SER A 4 4.02 1.14 5.87
CA SER A 4 3.92 -0.26 5.44
C SER A 4 2.77 -0.99 6.13
N VAL A 5 2.56 -0.75 7.43
CA VAL A 5 1.41 -1.31 8.17
C VAL A 5 0.10 -0.77 7.63
N ALA A 6 0.01 0.54 7.39
CA ALA A 6 -1.19 1.18 6.85
C ALA A 6 -1.55 0.61 5.46
N PHE A 7 -0.60 0.54 4.55
CA PHE A 7 -0.83 -0.03 3.21
C PHE A 7 -1.08 -1.54 3.23
N ALA A 8 -0.39 -2.29 4.09
CA ALA A 8 -0.68 -3.72 4.25
C ALA A 8 -2.11 -3.95 4.76
N ALA A 9 -2.55 -3.15 5.74
CA ALA A 9 -3.91 -3.22 6.25
C ALA A 9 -4.94 -2.88 5.16
N SER A 10 -4.74 -1.81 4.41
CA SER A 10 -5.60 -1.44 3.28
C SER A 10 -5.64 -2.55 2.23
N GLY A 11 -4.49 -3.10 1.82
CA GLY A 11 -4.42 -4.21 0.88
C GLY A 11 -5.15 -5.45 1.38
N ALA A 12 -4.96 -5.79 2.66
CA ALA A 12 -5.66 -6.91 3.29
C ALA A 12 -7.18 -6.71 3.33
N MET A 13 -7.64 -5.50 3.63
CA MET A 13 -9.07 -5.17 3.61
C MET A 13 -9.68 -5.41 2.23
N VAL A 14 -9.05 -4.94 1.17
CA VAL A 14 -9.50 -5.17 -0.22
C VAL A 14 -9.50 -6.68 -0.54
N GLY A 15 -8.46 -7.42 -0.13
CA GLY A 15 -8.39 -8.87 -0.33
C GLY A 15 -9.54 -9.62 0.35
N VAL A 16 -9.88 -9.26 1.58
CA VAL A 16 -11.03 -9.83 2.31
C VAL A 16 -12.35 -9.49 1.62
N GLU A 17 -12.54 -8.25 1.17
CA GLU A 17 -13.74 -7.84 0.43
C GLU A 17 -13.92 -8.64 -0.86
N ARG A 18 -12.81 -9.03 -1.50
CA ARG A 18 -12.79 -9.87 -2.70
C ARG A 18 -12.87 -11.37 -2.41
N ASN A 19 -13.13 -11.78 -1.16
CA ASN A 19 -13.20 -13.17 -0.74
C ASN A 19 -11.93 -13.98 -1.05
N MET A 20 -10.76 -13.31 -1.01
CA MET A 20 -9.47 -14.00 -1.13
C MET A 20 -9.21 -14.82 0.14
N ASP A 21 -8.47 -15.91 0.00
CA ASP A 21 -7.98 -16.69 1.13
C ASP A 21 -6.85 -15.95 1.87
N ILE A 22 -6.40 -16.51 2.97
CA ILE A 22 -5.35 -15.90 3.80
C ILE A 22 -4.05 -15.66 3.01
N PHE A 23 -3.76 -16.54 2.05
CA PHE A 23 -2.57 -16.38 1.20
C PHE A 23 -2.75 -15.21 0.24
N GLY A 24 -3.87 -15.14 -0.46
CA GLY A 24 -4.20 -14.03 -1.37
C GLY A 24 -4.24 -12.68 -0.64
N VAL A 25 -4.85 -12.62 0.55
CA VAL A 25 -4.87 -11.41 1.40
C VAL A 25 -3.45 -11.00 1.81
N SER A 26 -2.61 -11.96 2.19
CA SER A 26 -1.22 -11.67 2.57
C SER A 26 -0.40 -11.16 1.39
N VAL A 27 -0.51 -11.79 0.23
CA VAL A 27 0.17 -11.36 -1.00
C VAL A 27 -0.27 -9.96 -1.41
N LEU A 28 -1.58 -9.68 -1.39
CA LEU A 28 -2.12 -8.38 -1.75
C LEU A 28 -1.66 -7.29 -0.78
N GLY A 29 -1.66 -7.59 0.52
CA GLY A 29 -1.19 -6.65 1.55
C GLY A 29 0.31 -6.34 1.42
N VAL A 30 1.14 -7.37 1.19
CA VAL A 30 2.58 -7.17 0.93
C VAL A 30 2.80 -6.37 -0.34
N ALA A 31 2.16 -6.73 -1.45
CA ALA A 31 2.29 -6.01 -2.72
C ALA A 31 1.90 -4.53 -2.58
N THR A 32 0.84 -4.24 -1.83
CA THR A 32 0.41 -2.86 -1.53
C THR A 32 1.46 -2.11 -0.71
N ALA A 33 2.02 -2.76 0.32
CA ALA A 33 2.93 -2.12 1.26
C ALA A 33 4.32 -1.83 0.68
N VAL A 34 4.83 -2.70 -0.22
CA VAL A 34 6.19 -2.59 -0.73
C VAL A 34 6.26 -2.15 -2.19
N GLY A 35 5.14 -2.28 -2.93
CA GLY A 35 5.13 -2.11 -4.38
C GLY A 35 5.56 -0.73 -4.85
N GLY A 36 5.07 0.34 -4.23
CA GLY A 36 5.49 1.70 -4.56
C GLY A 36 6.99 1.94 -4.34
N GLY A 37 7.53 1.39 -3.24
CA GLY A 37 8.97 1.43 -2.95
C GLY A 37 9.80 0.63 -3.95
N MET A 38 9.31 -0.54 -4.40
CA MET A 38 9.99 -1.33 -5.43
C MET A 38 10.07 -0.59 -6.78
N ILE A 39 8.96 0.00 -7.21
CA ILE A 39 8.93 0.78 -8.45
C ILE A 39 9.92 1.96 -8.36
N ARG A 40 9.91 2.69 -7.24
CA ARG A 40 10.86 3.77 -6.97
C ARG A 40 12.31 3.30 -7.08
N ASP A 41 12.64 2.20 -6.42
CA ASP A 41 14.01 1.67 -6.37
C ASP A 41 14.48 1.25 -7.77
N ILE A 42 13.60 0.64 -8.58
CA ILE A 42 13.89 0.31 -9.97
C ILE A 42 14.17 1.58 -10.80
N VAL A 43 13.34 2.62 -10.65
CA VAL A 43 13.54 3.89 -11.36
C VAL A 43 14.87 4.54 -10.98
N LEU A 44 15.28 4.44 -9.72
CA LEU A 44 16.56 4.96 -9.22
C LEU A 44 17.76 4.06 -9.52
N GLY A 45 17.54 2.88 -10.10
CA GLY A 45 18.61 1.90 -10.35
C GLY A 45 19.17 1.26 -9.08
N ILE A 46 18.38 1.27 -7.99
CA ILE A 46 18.74 0.60 -6.73
C ILE A 46 18.44 -0.89 -6.86
N ILE A 47 19.48 -1.67 -7.10
CA ILE A 47 19.38 -3.11 -7.33
C ILE A 47 20.30 -3.85 -6.34
N PRO A 48 19.77 -4.81 -5.54
CA PRO A 48 18.35 -5.18 -5.44
C PRO A 48 17.52 -4.10 -4.69
N PRO A 49 16.19 -4.00 -4.97
CA PRO A 49 15.30 -3.10 -4.22
C PRO A 49 15.37 -3.31 -2.71
N ALA A 50 15.17 -2.23 -1.93
CA ALA A 50 15.36 -2.22 -0.48
C ALA A 50 14.54 -3.29 0.27
N VAL A 51 13.40 -3.72 -0.27
CA VAL A 51 12.57 -4.78 0.31
C VAL A 51 13.30 -6.13 0.37
N PHE A 52 14.18 -6.41 -0.57
CA PHE A 52 14.95 -7.66 -0.60
C PHE A 52 16.20 -7.60 0.28
N THR A 53 16.75 -6.42 0.51
CA THR A 53 17.89 -6.24 1.43
C THR A 53 17.45 -6.15 2.89
N ASN A 54 16.21 -5.69 3.12
CA ASN A 54 15.63 -5.58 4.45
C ASN A 54 14.22 -6.19 4.49
N PRO A 55 14.10 -7.50 4.72
CA PRO A 55 12.83 -8.23 4.67
C PRO A 55 11.86 -7.86 5.81
N VAL A 56 12.30 -7.08 6.79
CA VAL A 56 11.46 -6.65 7.93
C VAL A 56 10.18 -5.96 7.45
N TYR A 57 10.25 -5.16 6.39
CA TYR A 57 9.06 -4.50 5.84
C TYR A 57 8.03 -5.50 5.28
N ALA A 58 8.52 -6.53 4.58
CA ALA A 58 7.65 -7.60 4.08
C ALA A 58 7.04 -8.43 5.21
N LEU A 59 7.86 -8.79 6.22
CA LEU A 59 7.38 -9.55 7.39
C LEU A 59 6.31 -8.79 8.17
N VAL A 60 6.54 -7.51 8.45
CA VAL A 60 5.56 -6.65 9.14
C VAL A 60 4.27 -6.55 8.32
N SER A 61 4.38 -6.47 7.00
CA SER A 61 3.21 -6.41 6.11
C SER A 61 2.42 -7.71 6.11
N VAL A 62 3.08 -8.87 6.12
CA VAL A 62 2.41 -10.18 6.27
C VAL A 62 1.67 -10.25 7.61
N LEU A 63 2.33 -9.89 8.70
CA LEU A 63 1.71 -9.91 10.03
C LEU A 63 0.50 -9.00 10.11
N ALA A 64 0.61 -7.77 9.60
CA ALA A 64 -0.51 -6.82 9.55
C ALA A 64 -1.68 -7.37 8.71
N SER A 65 -1.39 -7.97 7.55
CA SER A 65 -2.41 -8.57 6.68
C SER A 65 -3.11 -9.76 7.35
N CYS A 66 -2.37 -10.63 8.04
CA CYS A 66 -2.95 -11.74 8.79
C CYS A 66 -3.86 -11.24 9.92
N ILE A 67 -3.43 -10.23 10.68
CA ILE A 67 -4.25 -9.63 11.75
C ILE A 67 -5.56 -9.10 11.18
N VAL A 68 -5.50 -8.34 10.08
CA VAL A 68 -6.70 -7.82 9.41
C VAL A 68 -7.59 -8.96 8.93
N PHE A 69 -7.01 -10.00 8.29
CA PHE A 69 -7.76 -11.16 7.85
C PHE A 69 -8.54 -11.81 8.98
N PHE A 70 -7.90 -12.08 10.12
CA PHE A 70 -8.57 -12.71 11.27
C PHE A 70 -9.63 -11.80 11.89
N ILE A 71 -9.40 -10.49 11.98
CA ILE A 71 -10.41 -9.55 12.49
C ILE A 71 -11.68 -9.63 11.64
N PHE A 72 -11.55 -9.61 10.30
CA PHE A 72 -12.71 -9.66 9.41
C PHE A 72 -13.29 -11.07 9.26
N TYR A 73 -12.48 -12.12 9.39
CA TYR A 73 -12.96 -13.50 9.42
C TYR A 73 -13.92 -13.73 10.60
N PHE A 74 -13.57 -13.23 11.80
CA PHE A 74 -14.42 -13.34 12.97
C PHE A 74 -15.56 -12.32 13.03
N LYS A 75 -15.44 -11.22 12.31
CA LYS A 75 -16.41 -10.12 12.31
C LYS A 75 -16.98 -9.86 10.91
N ARG A 76 -17.46 -10.90 10.24
CA ARG A 76 -18.06 -10.77 8.89
C ARG A 76 -19.19 -9.74 8.80
N GLU A 77 -19.83 -9.43 9.90
CA GLU A 77 -20.86 -8.40 10.00
C GLU A 77 -20.34 -6.98 9.69
N LEU A 78 -19.03 -6.74 9.80
CA LEU A 78 -18.42 -5.44 9.48
C LEU A 78 -18.47 -5.11 7.98
N LEU A 79 -18.66 -6.13 7.13
CA LEU A 79 -18.75 -5.96 5.67
C LEU A 79 -20.19 -5.75 5.18
N GLN A 80 -21.19 -5.78 6.07
CA GLN A 80 -22.60 -5.71 5.71
C GLN A 80 -23.31 -4.52 6.36
N GLY A 81 -24.27 -3.95 5.63
CA GLY A 81 -25.20 -2.94 6.13
C GLY A 81 -24.54 -1.60 6.47
N HIS A 82 -25.00 -0.95 7.52
CA HIS A 82 -24.58 0.39 7.99
C HIS A 82 -23.09 0.46 8.38
N ARG A 83 -22.45 -0.67 8.64
CA ARG A 83 -21.02 -0.78 9.01
C ARG A 83 -20.08 -0.70 7.79
N ARG A 84 -20.60 -0.84 6.57
CA ARG A 84 -19.80 -0.68 5.34
C ARG A 84 -19.22 0.72 5.22
N GLU A 85 -19.96 1.75 5.59
CA GLU A 85 -19.47 3.13 5.61
C GLU A 85 -18.26 3.32 6.54
N THR A 86 -18.26 2.63 7.69
CA THR A 86 -17.12 2.65 8.61
C THR A 86 -15.92 1.92 8.02
N TYR A 87 -16.15 0.82 7.33
CA TYR A 87 -15.11 0.07 6.62
C TYR A 87 -14.43 0.95 5.56
N ASP A 88 -15.23 1.62 4.71
CA ASP A 88 -14.72 2.50 3.65
C ASP A 88 -13.92 3.67 4.23
N LYS A 89 -14.37 4.26 5.33
CA LYS A 89 -13.63 5.32 6.03
C LYS A 89 -12.29 4.85 6.61
N ILE A 90 -12.24 3.66 7.19
CA ILE A 90 -11.00 3.09 7.72
C ILE A 90 -10.02 2.81 6.58
N MET A 91 -10.49 2.21 5.49
CA MET A 91 -9.66 1.93 4.32
C MET A 91 -9.09 3.22 3.74
N LEU A 92 -9.92 4.25 3.56
CA LEU A 92 -9.50 5.57 3.07
C LEU A 92 -8.47 6.22 4.00
N ALA A 93 -8.66 6.12 5.31
CA ALA A 93 -7.72 6.65 6.29
C ALA A 93 -6.35 5.94 6.21
N MET A 94 -6.34 4.60 6.09
CA MET A 94 -5.11 3.82 5.93
C MET A 94 -4.38 4.17 4.64
N ASP A 95 -5.11 4.31 3.53
CA ASP A 95 -4.55 4.75 2.25
C ASP A 95 -3.96 6.16 2.34
N SER A 96 -4.67 7.09 2.95
CA SER A 96 -4.22 8.48 3.11
C SER A 96 -2.93 8.56 3.94
N VAL A 97 -2.85 7.81 5.04
CA VAL A 97 -1.64 7.74 5.88
C VAL A 97 -0.49 7.13 5.11
N GLY A 98 -0.74 6.01 4.43
CA GLY A 98 0.28 5.33 3.60
C GLY A 98 0.80 6.24 2.49
N LEU A 99 -0.11 6.88 1.74
CA LEU A 99 0.22 7.81 0.67
C LEU A 99 1.08 8.98 1.17
N GLY A 100 0.69 9.64 2.25
CA GLY A 100 1.45 10.77 2.80
C GLY A 100 2.86 10.36 3.24
N ILE A 101 2.99 9.26 3.99
CA ILE A 101 4.30 8.78 4.46
C ILE A 101 5.18 8.36 3.30
N PHE A 102 4.65 7.60 2.34
CA PHE A 102 5.46 7.09 1.23
C PHE A 102 5.81 8.17 0.21
N THR A 103 4.97 9.20 0.05
CA THR A 103 5.34 10.38 -0.76
C THR A 103 6.59 11.05 -0.19
N VAL A 104 6.62 11.29 1.12
CA VAL A 104 7.79 11.88 1.79
C VAL A 104 9.01 10.96 1.69
N VAL A 105 8.83 9.66 1.88
CA VAL A 105 9.92 8.68 1.74
C VAL A 105 10.45 8.65 0.31
N GLY A 106 9.57 8.73 -0.69
CA GLY A 106 9.96 8.77 -2.11
C GLY A 106 10.85 9.96 -2.44
N VAL A 107 10.43 11.16 -2.05
CA VAL A 107 11.22 12.39 -2.22
C VAL A 107 12.56 12.29 -1.49
N ASN A 108 12.55 11.91 -0.22
CA ASN A 108 13.78 11.80 0.57
C ASN A 108 14.76 10.77 0.00
N THR A 109 14.26 9.68 -0.58
CA THR A 109 15.14 8.70 -1.22
C THR A 109 15.84 9.32 -2.44
N GLY A 110 15.13 10.07 -3.28
CA GLY A 110 15.72 10.79 -4.41
C GLY A 110 16.78 11.80 -3.99
N ILE A 111 16.53 12.56 -2.92
CA ILE A 111 17.50 13.51 -2.36
C ILE A 111 18.76 12.79 -1.88
N ARG A 112 18.62 11.67 -1.16
CA ARG A 112 19.75 10.86 -0.66
C ARG A 112 20.59 10.24 -1.78
N GLN A 113 19.98 9.99 -2.93
CA GLN A 113 20.66 9.48 -4.13
C GLN A 113 21.35 10.60 -4.94
N GLY A 114 21.34 11.84 -4.46
CA GLY A 114 22.04 12.96 -5.08
C GLY A 114 21.23 13.71 -6.14
N TYR A 115 19.92 13.47 -6.27
CA TYR A 115 19.07 14.14 -7.26
C TYR A 115 18.37 15.38 -6.72
N MET A 116 18.97 16.09 -5.76
CA MET A 116 18.38 17.25 -5.09
C MET A 116 17.97 18.37 -6.06
N ASP A 117 18.75 18.58 -7.12
CA ASP A 117 18.51 19.63 -8.11
C ASP A 117 17.46 19.25 -9.16
N ASN A 118 17.08 17.97 -9.24
CA ASN A 118 16.08 17.49 -10.20
C ASN A 118 14.68 17.42 -9.57
N VAL A 119 14.03 18.58 -9.46
CA VAL A 119 12.70 18.72 -8.84
C VAL A 119 11.66 17.82 -9.53
N PHE A 120 11.70 17.70 -10.85
CA PHE A 120 10.76 16.84 -11.60
C PHE A 120 10.88 15.38 -11.16
N LEU A 121 12.10 14.86 -11.06
CA LEU A 121 12.35 13.49 -10.59
C LEU A 121 11.88 13.32 -9.14
N LEU A 122 12.13 14.27 -8.26
CA LEU A 122 11.70 14.19 -6.86
C LEU A 122 10.17 14.14 -6.73
N VAL A 123 9.45 14.97 -7.48
CA VAL A 123 7.97 14.95 -7.52
C VAL A 123 7.47 13.59 -8.06
N PHE A 124 8.08 13.11 -9.14
CA PHE A 124 7.72 11.80 -9.71
C PHE A 124 7.96 10.67 -8.70
N LEU A 125 9.12 10.62 -8.04
CA LEU A 125 9.46 9.60 -7.03
C LEU A 125 8.52 9.63 -5.84
N GLY A 126 8.16 10.82 -5.35
CA GLY A 126 7.18 10.98 -4.29
C GLY A 126 5.81 10.44 -4.71
N THR A 127 5.36 10.84 -5.88
CA THR A 127 4.05 10.41 -6.42
C THR A 127 4.00 8.90 -6.63
N ILE A 128 4.96 8.32 -7.35
CA ILE A 128 4.95 6.89 -7.65
C ILE A 128 5.13 6.02 -6.40
N THR A 129 5.90 6.48 -5.43
CA THR A 129 6.07 5.75 -4.16
C THR A 129 4.78 5.78 -3.34
N GLY A 130 4.12 6.92 -3.26
CA GLY A 130 2.88 7.07 -2.50
C GLY A 130 1.69 6.36 -3.14
N VAL A 131 1.50 6.55 -4.45
CA VAL A 131 0.33 6.02 -5.18
C VAL A 131 0.55 4.58 -5.65
N GLY A 132 1.80 4.18 -5.92
CA GLY A 132 2.13 2.92 -6.58
C GLY A 132 1.62 1.69 -5.84
N GLY A 133 1.67 1.67 -4.51
CA GLY A 133 1.14 0.56 -3.71
C GLY A 133 -0.36 0.37 -3.88
N GLY A 134 -1.15 1.45 -3.80
CA GLY A 134 -2.59 1.44 -4.01
C GLY A 134 -2.97 1.05 -5.44
N LEU A 135 -2.24 1.54 -6.43
CA LEU A 135 -2.43 1.15 -7.85
C LEU A 135 -2.24 -0.35 -8.05
N LEU A 136 -1.14 -0.92 -7.55
CA LEU A 136 -0.88 -2.36 -7.65
C LEU A 136 -1.97 -3.17 -6.96
N ARG A 137 -2.40 -2.75 -5.75
CA ARG A 137 -3.51 -3.36 -5.03
C ARG A 137 -4.77 -3.42 -5.90
N ASP A 138 -5.18 -2.28 -6.42
CA ASP A 138 -6.43 -2.16 -7.17
C ASP A 138 -6.37 -2.96 -8.47
N MET A 139 -5.24 -2.94 -9.18
CA MET A 139 -5.01 -3.77 -10.37
C MET A 139 -5.06 -5.27 -10.05
N MET A 140 -4.37 -5.72 -8.98
CA MET A 140 -4.38 -7.13 -8.58
C MET A 140 -5.76 -7.60 -8.10
N ALA A 141 -6.52 -6.73 -7.46
CA ALA A 141 -7.89 -6.99 -7.02
C ALA A 141 -8.93 -6.85 -8.14
N SER A 142 -8.51 -6.51 -9.36
CA SER A 142 -9.40 -6.24 -10.51
C SER A 142 -10.47 -5.18 -10.19
N VAL A 143 -10.05 -4.11 -9.51
CA VAL A 143 -10.88 -2.94 -9.20
C VAL A 143 -10.34 -1.75 -9.99
N PRO A 144 -11.19 -0.85 -10.48
CA PRO A 144 -10.70 0.42 -11.02
C PRO A 144 -9.93 1.16 -9.92
N PRO A 145 -8.67 1.61 -10.21
CA PRO A 145 -7.88 2.31 -9.20
C PRO A 145 -8.65 3.50 -8.62
N TYR A 146 -8.69 3.57 -7.29
CA TYR A 146 -9.47 4.56 -6.54
C TYR A 146 -9.17 6.00 -6.97
N ILE A 147 -7.89 6.28 -7.30
CA ILE A 147 -7.45 7.61 -7.75
C ILE A 147 -8.05 8.06 -9.10
N PHE A 148 -8.58 7.11 -9.89
CA PHE A 148 -9.20 7.39 -11.20
C PHE A 148 -10.73 7.43 -11.14
N VAL A 149 -11.32 7.05 -10.02
CA VAL A 149 -12.79 7.03 -9.88
C VAL A 149 -13.27 8.35 -9.30
N LYS A 150 -14.16 9.01 -10.02
CA LYS A 150 -14.79 10.25 -9.57
C LYS A 150 -15.80 9.93 -8.47
N HIS A 151 -15.52 10.36 -7.23
CA HIS A 151 -16.51 10.39 -6.17
C HIS A 151 -17.36 11.67 -6.32
N ILE A 152 -18.57 11.49 -6.82
CA ILE A 152 -19.60 12.55 -6.84
C ILE A 152 -20.53 12.31 -5.66
#